data_119ad764f838d37c2c31ecb9ab83569f
#
_entry.id   119ad764f838d37c2c31ecb9ab83569f
#
_cell.length_a   1.000
_cell.length_b   1.000
_cell.length_c   1.000
_cell.angle_alpha   90.00
_cell.angle_beta   90.00
_cell.angle_gamma   90.00
#
_symmetry.space_group_name_H-M   'P 1'
#
loop_
_entity.id
_entity.type
_entity.pdbx_description
1 polymer ?
#
loop_
_entity_poly.entity_id
_entity_poly.type
_entity_poly.pdbx_seq_one_letter_code
_entity_poly.pdbx_strand_id
1 'polypeptide(L)'
;MPKVQVGSIIEFEYSINSNFIYSLPNWKFQNDIPVLKSNYFLEIPEFYTYRVNAKGYVYLNKKILDSRNVTEYISQRVSNFGGTTTNYSGNLEFSMNATNWEATNMPAITEEPYVACLDNYISQIDYEIASVRIPNSIEQNYTTTWKDVIAKLLIHEKVGGQLNKNTPYLTDLFQTISKSSLTKMEKLNAAYTAIQSKMSWDEIKS
;
A
#
# COMPACT_ATOMS: atom_id res chain seq x y z
N MET A 1 13.70 -22.76 -13.17
CA MET A 1 15.04 -22.49 -13.73
C MET A 1 15.63 -23.77 -14.26
N PRO A 2 16.12 -23.82 -15.49
CA PRO A 2 16.70 -25.04 -16.04
C PRO A 2 18.06 -25.35 -15.37
N LYS A 3 18.32 -26.63 -15.13
CA LYS A 3 19.59 -27.17 -14.57
C LYS A 3 19.91 -26.82 -13.11
N VAL A 4 18.93 -26.41 -12.29
CA VAL A 4 19.12 -26.29 -10.84
C VAL A 4 19.17 -27.69 -10.22
N GLN A 5 20.18 -27.95 -9.38
CA GLN A 5 20.39 -29.21 -8.70
C GLN A 5 20.59 -28.98 -7.20
N VAL A 6 20.54 -30.04 -6.41
CA VAL A 6 20.85 -29.97 -4.98
C VAL A 6 22.29 -29.43 -4.80
N GLY A 7 22.45 -28.40 -3.98
CA GLY A 7 23.69 -27.68 -3.78
C GLY A 7 23.90 -26.46 -4.70
N SER A 8 23.00 -26.19 -5.62
CA SER A 8 23.06 -24.95 -6.42
C SER A 8 22.74 -23.73 -5.55
N ILE A 9 23.46 -22.63 -5.77
CA ILE A 9 23.16 -21.32 -5.22
C ILE A 9 22.48 -20.49 -6.32
N ILE A 10 21.36 -19.91 -6.01
CA ILE A 10 20.60 -19.03 -6.91
C ILE A 10 20.77 -17.61 -6.39
N GLU A 11 21.19 -16.71 -7.26
CA GLU A 11 21.27 -15.27 -6.97
C GLU A 11 20.42 -14.52 -7.98
N PHE A 12 19.69 -13.51 -7.51
CA PHE A 12 18.94 -12.58 -8.36
C PHE A 12 18.99 -11.18 -7.77
N GLU A 13 19.00 -10.22 -8.66
CA GLU A 13 18.90 -8.79 -8.34
C GLU A 13 17.90 -8.15 -9.29
N TYR A 14 17.10 -7.25 -8.78
CA TYR A 14 16.19 -6.43 -9.59
C TYR A 14 15.99 -5.07 -8.94
N SER A 15 15.64 -4.08 -9.74
CA SER A 15 15.29 -2.76 -9.28
C SER A 15 13.87 -2.41 -9.70
N ILE A 16 13.15 -1.70 -8.82
CA ILE A 16 11.82 -1.16 -9.09
C ILE A 16 11.90 0.36 -8.96
N ASN A 17 11.56 1.07 -10.01
CA ASN A 17 11.34 2.50 -9.97
C ASN A 17 9.84 2.75 -10.04
N SER A 18 9.29 3.43 -9.03
CA SER A 18 7.83 3.59 -8.90
C SER A 18 7.48 4.99 -8.37
N ASN A 19 6.46 5.57 -8.96
CA ASN A 19 5.85 6.81 -8.49
C ASN A 19 4.75 6.57 -7.42
N PHE A 20 4.48 5.30 -7.05
CA PHE A 20 3.49 4.95 -6.04
C PHE A 20 4.06 5.14 -4.63
N ILE A 21 3.99 6.37 -4.13
CA ILE A 21 4.50 6.75 -2.81
C ILE A 21 3.72 6.12 -1.64
N TYR A 22 2.45 5.76 -1.84
CA TYR A 22 1.58 5.22 -0.78
C TYR A 22 1.81 3.75 -0.48
N SER A 23 2.43 3.01 -1.39
CA SER A 23 2.65 1.58 -1.26
C SER A 23 4.03 1.22 -1.79
N LEU A 24 5.03 1.29 -0.91
CA LEU A 24 6.34 0.73 -1.22
C LEU A 24 6.25 -0.80 -1.14
N PRO A 25 6.95 -1.53 -2.01
CA PRO A 25 7.00 -2.98 -1.93
C PRO A 25 7.54 -3.42 -0.57
N ASN A 26 6.85 -4.34 0.08
CA ASN A 26 7.39 -5.03 1.23
C ASN A 26 8.54 -5.97 0.79
N TRP A 27 9.47 -6.22 1.69
CA TRP A 27 10.57 -7.13 1.42
C TRP A 27 10.61 -8.25 2.44
N LYS A 28 10.46 -9.50 1.95
CA LYS A 28 10.58 -10.71 2.74
C LYS A 28 12.01 -11.22 2.66
N PHE A 29 12.65 -11.37 3.82
CA PHE A 29 14.03 -11.89 3.93
C PHE A 29 14.10 -13.40 4.04
N GLN A 30 12.98 -14.08 4.25
CA GLN A 30 12.86 -15.53 4.36
C GLN A 30 11.95 -16.07 3.26
N ASN A 31 12.32 -17.27 2.79
CA ASN A 31 11.54 -18.06 1.84
C ASN A 31 11.42 -19.51 2.33
N ASP A 32 10.78 -20.37 1.54
CA ASP A 32 10.68 -21.81 1.73
C ASP A 32 12.01 -22.55 1.62
N ILE A 33 13.05 -21.87 1.10
CA ILE A 33 14.44 -22.35 1.09
C ILE A 33 15.32 -21.40 1.91
N PRO A 34 16.45 -21.89 2.48
CA PRO A 34 17.39 -21.04 3.21
C PRO A 34 17.95 -19.93 2.32
N VAL A 35 18.06 -18.71 2.89
CA VAL A 35 18.60 -17.55 2.19
C VAL A 35 19.95 -17.18 2.80
N LEU A 36 21.02 -17.32 2.04
CA LEU A 36 22.38 -17.01 2.50
C LEU A 36 22.55 -15.51 2.75
N LYS A 37 22.06 -14.67 1.83
CA LYS A 37 22.10 -13.20 1.94
C LYS A 37 20.90 -12.60 1.24
N SER A 38 20.27 -11.62 1.89
CA SER A 38 19.20 -10.83 1.33
C SER A 38 19.43 -9.36 1.65
N ASN A 39 19.35 -8.50 0.62
CA ASN A 39 19.48 -7.06 0.73
C ASN A 39 18.22 -6.39 0.20
N TYR A 40 17.78 -5.38 0.90
CA TYR A 40 16.72 -4.48 0.45
C TYR A 40 17.24 -3.04 0.49
N PHE A 41 17.58 -2.51 -0.67
CA PHE A 41 18.06 -1.15 -0.84
C PHE A 41 16.91 -0.23 -1.26
N LEU A 42 16.81 0.92 -0.63
CA LEU A 42 15.78 1.94 -0.89
C LEU A 42 16.43 3.29 -1.02
N GLU A 43 16.02 4.04 -2.06
CA GLU A 43 16.24 5.48 -2.17
C GLU A 43 14.89 6.19 -2.17
N ILE A 44 14.72 7.10 -1.25
CA ILE A 44 13.47 7.83 -1.04
C ILE A 44 13.75 9.34 -1.03
N PRO A 45 13.04 10.16 -1.84
CA PRO A 45 13.15 11.61 -1.75
C PRO A 45 12.85 12.13 -0.34
N GLU A 46 13.56 13.15 0.10
CA GLU A 46 13.42 13.76 1.43
C GLU A 46 12.01 14.27 1.75
N PHE A 47 11.18 14.42 0.73
CA PHE A 47 9.79 14.87 0.87
C PHE A 47 8.88 13.84 1.55
N TYR A 48 9.28 12.57 1.56
CA TYR A 48 8.45 11.47 2.02
C TYR A 48 9.00 10.88 3.31
N THR A 49 8.19 10.89 4.34
CA THR A 49 8.49 10.22 5.61
C THR A 49 7.70 8.93 5.71
N TYR A 50 8.39 7.85 6.03
CA TYR A 50 7.76 6.54 6.20
C TYR A 50 7.95 6.00 7.61
N ARG A 51 6.92 5.35 8.11
CA ARG A 51 7.02 4.45 9.25
C ARG A 51 7.49 3.09 8.75
N VAL A 52 8.47 2.53 9.44
CA VAL A 52 9.02 1.21 9.14
C VAL A 52 8.47 0.21 10.12
N ASN A 53 7.85 -0.84 9.63
CA ASN A 53 7.35 -1.96 10.42
C ASN A 53 8.20 -3.20 10.09
N ALA A 54 9.07 -3.58 11.03
CA ALA A 54 9.84 -4.82 10.93
C ALA A 54 9.06 -5.93 11.63
N LYS A 55 8.89 -7.06 10.96
CA LYS A 55 8.22 -8.26 11.45
C LYS A 55 9.19 -9.44 11.47
N GLY A 56 8.80 -10.50 12.17
CA GLY A 56 9.57 -11.74 12.28
C GLY A 56 10.54 -11.74 13.45
N TYR A 57 11.27 -12.83 13.61
CA TYR A 57 12.11 -13.09 14.79
C TYR A 57 13.60 -12.94 14.51
N VAL A 58 14.00 -12.86 13.24
CA VAL A 58 15.41 -12.73 12.88
C VAL A 58 15.80 -11.26 12.83
N TYR A 59 16.94 -10.95 13.42
CA TYR A 59 17.45 -9.59 13.41
C TYR A 59 17.83 -9.14 12.00
N LEU A 60 17.32 -7.95 11.64
CA LEU A 60 17.61 -7.30 10.37
C LEU A 60 18.56 -6.12 10.59
N ASN A 61 19.67 -6.11 9.87
CA ASN A 61 20.66 -5.06 9.98
C ASN A 61 20.28 -3.88 9.08
N LYS A 62 20.03 -2.72 9.70
CA LYS A 62 19.74 -1.47 8.98
C LYS A 62 21.00 -0.62 8.87
N LYS A 63 21.36 -0.23 7.64
CA LYS A 63 22.40 0.74 7.34
C LYS A 63 21.79 1.97 6.68
N ILE A 64 22.01 3.13 7.28
CA ILE A 64 21.71 4.42 6.65
C ILE A 64 22.95 4.77 5.82
N LEU A 65 22.74 5.06 4.57
CA LEU A 65 23.80 5.41 3.62
C LEU A 65 23.78 6.92 3.36
N ASP A 66 24.83 7.41 2.73
CA ASP A 66 24.92 8.82 2.37
C ASP A 66 23.80 9.19 1.39
N SER A 67 23.17 10.33 1.65
CA SER A 67 22.19 10.90 0.73
C SER A 67 22.89 11.51 -0.48
N ARG A 68 22.22 11.46 -1.63
CA ARG A 68 22.69 12.14 -2.86
C ARG A 68 21.73 13.25 -3.26
N ASN A 69 22.28 14.35 -3.73
CA ASN A 69 21.47 15.44 -4.27
C ASN A 69 21.04 15.11 -5.70
N VAL A 70 19.79 15.42 -5.99
CA VAL A 70 19.18 15.25 -7.30
C VAL A 70 18.56 16.56 -7.73
N THR A 71 18.71 16.87 -9.01
CA THR A 71 18.05 18.02 -9.63
C THR A 71 17.13 17.48 -10.72
N GLU A 72 15.83 17.69 -10.57
CA GLU A 72 14.84 17.33 -11.58
C GLU A 72 14.22 18.57 -12.21
N TYR A 73 14.05 18.53 -13.52
CA TYR A 73 13.34 19.58 -14.25
C TYR A 73 11.84 19.29 -14.21
N ILE A 74 11.10 20.18 -13.56
CA ILE A 74 9.64 20.09 -13.47
C ILE A 74 9.02 21.08 -14.43
N SER A 75 8.05 20.62 -15.22
CA SER A 75 7.19 21.48 -16.01
C SER A 75 5.72 21.17 -15.72
N GLN A 76 4.96 22.18 -15.39
CA GLN A 76 3.53 22.08 -15.14
C GLN A 76 2.77 23.03 -16.05
N ARG A 77 1.75 22.50 -16.70
CA ARG A 77 0.81 23.26 -17.50
C ARG A 77 -0.47 23.51 -16.71
N VAL A 78 -0.75 24.76 -16.40
CA VAL A 78 -1.95 25.15 -15.65
C VAL A 78 -2.90 25.88 -16.59
N SER A 79 -4.11 25.36 -16.75
CA SER A 79 -5.17 26.03 -17.50
C SER A 79 -5.94 26.94 -16.55
N ASN A 80 -5.92 28.25 -16.85
CA ASN A 80 -6.62 29.25 -16.05
C ASN A 80 -8.08 29.40 -16.48
N PHE A 81 -8.90 29.88 -15.56
CA PHE A 81 -10.28 30.27 -15.87
C PHE A 81 -10.24 31.39 -16.94
N GLY A 82 -10.80 31.14 -18.13
CA GLY A 82 -10.74 32.07 -19.26
C GLY A 82 -9.95 31.55 -20.48
N GLY A 83 -9.53 30.27 -20.46
CA GLY A 83 -8.92 29.57 -21.60
C GLY A 83 -7.43 29.90 -21.84
N THR A 84 -6.80 30.70 -20.98
CA THR A 84 -5.36 30.91 -21.03
C THR A 84 -4.61 29.79 -20.34
N THR A 85 -3.48 29.38 -20.92
CA THR A 85 -2.64 28.34 -20.34
C THR A 85 -1.30 28.96 -19.95
N THR A 86 -0.87 28.75 -18.71
CA THR A 86 0.43 29.16 -18.21
C THR A 86 1.31 27.93 -18.01
N ASN A 87 2.51 27.94 -18.56
CA ASN A 87 3.50 26.91 -18.32
C ASN A 87 4.45 27.40 -17.23
N TYR A 88 4.53 26.63 -16.14
CA TYR A 88 5.52 26.82 -15.10
C TYR A 88 6.59 25.74 -15.29
N SER A 89 7.86 26.15 -15.31
CA SER A 89 8.97 25.22 -15.37
C SER A 89 10.11 25.70 -14.49
N GLY A 90 10.83 24.77 -13.93
CA GLY A 90 11.98 25.06 -13.08
C GLY A 90 12.71 23.81 -12.67
N ASN A 91 13.87 23.98 -12.07
CA ASN A 91 14.62 22.90 -11.47
C ASN A 91 14.17 22.74 -10.01
N LEU A 92 13.90 21.50 -9.61
CA LEU A 92 13.69 21.12 -8.22
C LEU A 92 14.93 20.37 -7.75
N GLU A 93 15.60 20.93 -6.74
CA GLU A 93 16.73 20.30 -6.08
C GLU A 93 16.27 19.66 -4.79
N PHE A 94 16.66 18.42 -4.56
CA PHE A 94 16.30 17.67 -3.35
C PHE A 94 17.30 16.55 -3.07
N SER A 95 17.25 16.03 -1.85
CA SER A 95 18.08 14.90 -1.43
C SER A 95 17.31 13.59 -1.52
N MET A 96 17.99 12.55 -2.04
CA MET A 96 17.54 11.16 -1.97
C MET A 96 18.20 10.51 -0.76
N ASN A 97 17.37 10.06 0.19
CA ASN A 97 17.82 9.34 1.38
C ASN A 97 17.93 7.86 1.07
N ALA A 98 19.11 7.28 1.28
CA ALA A 98 19.37 5.88 0.98
C ALA A 98 19.42 5.04 2.26
N THR A 99 18.77 3.89 2.22
CA THR A 99 18.76 2.91 3.31
C THR A 99 18.95 1.51 2.75
N ASN A 100 19.80 0.72 3.38
CA ASN A 100 19.96 -0.71 3.08
C ASN A 100 19.59 -1.55 4.29
N TRP A 101 18.76 -2.55 4.08
CA TRP A 101 18.46 -3.60 5.03
C TRP A 101 19.13 -4.88 4.57
N GLU A 102 19.83 -5.53 5.47
CA GLU A 102 20.57 -6.75 5.20
C GLU A 102 20.22 -7.83 6.20
N ALA A 103 20.02 -9.03 5.69
CA ALA A 103 19.93 -10.25 6.48
C ALA A 103 20.82 -11.32 5.88
N THR A 104 21.45 -12.12 6.74
CA THR A 104 22.34 -13.21 6.35
C THR A 104 21.97 -14.49 7.07
N ASN A 105 22.23 -15.64 6.43
CA ASN A 105 21.98 -16.96 7.00
C ASN A 105 20.55 -17.16 7.51
N MET A 106 19.57 -16.68 6.71
CA MET A 106 18.17 -16.81 7.06
C MET A 106 17.72 -18.26 6.89
N PRO A 107 17.14 -18.87 7.93
CA PRO A 107 16.59 -20.21 7.80
C PRO A 107 15.39 -20.23 6.87
N ALA A 108 15.15 -21.37 6.23
CA ALA A 108 13.87 -21.59 5.54
C ALA A 108 12.71 -21.48 6.54
N ILE A 109 11.59 -20.96 6.06
CA ILE A 109 10.37 -20.97 6.83
C ILE A 109 9.44 -22.06 6.28
N THR A 110 8.95 -22.90 7.16
CA THR A 110 8.04 -24.01 6.83
C THR A 110 6.73 -23.86 7.59
N GLU A 111 5.65 -24.30 6.98
CA GLU A 111 4.37 -24.38 7.67
C GLU A 111 4.47 -25.39 8.81
N GLU A 112 4.06 -24.97 9.99
CA GLU A 112 3.94 -25.83 11.16
C GLU A 112 2.48 -26.02 11.53
N PRO A 113 2.10 -27.16 12.13
CA PRO A 113 0.76 -27.39 12.64
C PRO A 113 0.35 -26.26 13.62
N TYR A 114 -0.88 -25.78 13.51
CA TYR A 114 -1.47 -24.72 14.34
C TYR A 114 -0.99 -23.30 14.05
N VAL A 115 -0.22 -23.06 13.00
CA VAL A 115 0.10 -21.70 12.52
C VAL A 115 -1.06 -21.20 11.66
N ALA A 116 -1.79 -20.21 12.17
CA ALA A 116 -2.95 -19.66 11.46
C ALA A 116 -2.57 -18.82 10.23
N CYS A 117 -1.44 -18.13 10.27
CA CYS A 117 -0.96 -17.28 9.17
C CYS A 117 0.57 -17.20 9.21
N LEU A 118 1.21 -17.81 8.22
CA LEU A 118 2.67 -17.87 8.12
C LEU A 118 3.30 -16.48 7.95
N ASP A 119 2.62 -15.57 7.24
CA ASP A 119 3.10 -14.21 6.98
C ASP A 119 3.37 -13.38 8.25
N ASN A 120 2.78 -13.75 9.38
CA ASN A 120 3.04 -13.08 10.66
C ASN A 120 4.42 -13.44 11.26
N TYR A 121 5.04 -14.52 10.81
CA TYR A 121 6.30 -15.05 11.32
C TYR A 121 7.47 -14.80 10.39
N ILE A 122 7.20 -14.50 9.12
CA ILE A 122 8.24 -14.19 8.13
C ILE A 122 8.94 -12.89 8.51
N SER A 123 10.28 -12.93 8.51
CA SER A 123 11.07 -11.71 8.69
C SER A 123 10.96 -10.83 7.46
N GLN A 124 10.32 -9.68 7.62
CA GLN A 124 10.00 -8.74 6.54
C GLN A 124 10.01 -7.30 7.02
N ILE A 125 10.15 -6.40 6.07
CA ILE A 125 10.03 -4.95 6.25
C ILE A 125 8.85 -4.45 5.43
N ASP A 126 7.97 -3.71 6.11
CA ASP A 126 6.88 -2.95 5.49
C ASP A 126 7.11 -1.46 5.69
N TYR A 127 6.78 -0.67 4.69
CA TYR A 127 6.83 0.79 4.75
C TYR A 127 5.43 1.37 4.61
N GLU A 128 5.05 2.20 5.57
CA GLU A 128 3.80 2.96 5.55
C GLU A 128 4.11 4.45 5.47
N ILE A 129 3.49 5.17 4.54
CA ILE A 129 3.68 6.61 4.46
C ILE A 129 3.16 7.29 5.73
N ALA A 130 4.01 8.08 6.35
CA ALA A 130 3.67 8.84 7.56
C ALA A 130 3.32 10.29 7.24
N SER A 131 4.15 10.96 6.45
CA SER A 131 3.89 12.33 5.98
C SER A 131 4.52 12.62 4.64
N VAL A 132 3.99 13.63 3.96
CA VAL A 132 4.52 14.20 2.72
C VAL A 132 4.68 15.70 2.89
N ARG A 133 5.90 16.19 2.64
CA ARG A 133 6.23 17.61 2.71
C ARG A 133 6.96 18.07 1.43
N ILE A 134 6.20 18.44 0.42
CA ILE A 134 6.76 19.01 -0.82
C ILE A 134 7.15 20.47 -0.55
N PRO A 135 8.25 21.00 -1.15
CA PRO A 135 8.63 22.40 -1.02
C PRO A 135 7.47 23.37 -1.31
N ASN A 136 7.34 24.39 -0.48
CA ASN A 136 6.27 25.39 -0.56
C ASN A 136 4.83 24.85 -0.38
N SER A 137 4.67 23.65 0.17
CA SER A 137 3.37 23.09 0.53
C SER A 137 3.25 22.84 2.03
N ILE A 138 2.01 22.73 2.49
CA ILE A 138 1.72 22.33 3.88
C ILE A 138 1.98 20.82 3.99
N GLU A 139 2.66 20.40 5.06
CA GLU A 139 2.88 19.00 5.35
C GLU A 139 1.56 18.24 5.49
N GLN A 140 1.41 17.16 4.75
CA GLN A 140 0.26 16.27 4.81
C GLN A 140 0.61 15.05 5.65
N ASN A 141 -0.05 14.91 6.80
CA ASN A 141 0.11 13.76 7.67
C ASN A 141 -0.90 12.65 7.32
N TYR A 142 -0.40 11.45 7.11
CA TYR A 142 -1.20 10.24 6.83
C TYR A 142 -1.34 9.35 8.07
N THR A 143 -0.36 9.37 8.97
CA THR A 143 -0.41 8.68 10.25
C THR A 143 -1.18 9.52 11.25
N THR A 144 -2.47 9.27 11.36
CA THR A 144 -3.41 9.99 12.20
C THR A 144 -4.18 9.03 13.10
N THR A 145 -5.13 9.53 13.89
CA THR A 145 -5.99 8.67 14.71
C THR A 145 -6.98 7.87 13.84
N TRP A 146 -7.46 6.75 14.34
CA TRP A 146 -8.52 5.97 13.68
C TRP A 146 -9.75 6.81 13.37
N LYS A 147 -10.09 7.76 14.24
CA LYS A 147 -11.20 8.70 14.02
C LYS A 147 -10.99 9.54 12.76
N ASP A 148 -9.77 10.05 12.56
CA ASP A 148 -9.43 10.87 11.39
C ASP A 148 -9.40 10.02 10.11
N VAL A 149 -8.89 8.80 10.19
CA VAL A 149 -8.89 7.85 9.06
C VAL A 149 -10.33 7.54 8.64
N ILE A 150 -11.20 7.21 9.59
CA ILE A 150 -12.61 6.94 9.32
C ILE A 150 -13.30 8.16 8.72
N ALA A 151 -13.05 9.35 9.27
CA ALA A 151 -13.63 10.58 8.74
C ALA A 151 -13.21 10.83 7.29
N LYS A 152 -11.93 10.65 6.96
CA LYS A 152 -11.42 10.76 5.59
C LYS A 152 -12.02 9.71 4.66
N LEU A 153 -12.13 8.45 5.12
CA LEU A 153 -12.72 7.37 4.33
C LEU A 153 -14.20 7.61 4.05
N LEU A 154 -14.96 8.17 5.00
CA LEU A 154 -16.37 8.46 4.82
C LEU A 154 -16.65 9.54 3.76
N ILE A 155 -15.75 10.49 3.58
CA ILE A 155 -15.88 11.52 2.53
C ILE A 155 -15.19 11.14 1.22
N HIS A 156 -14.37 10.09 1.23
CA HIS A 156 -13.61 9.67 0.05
C HIS A 156 -14.55 9.14 -1.04
N GLU A 157 -14.42 9.64 -2.27
CA GLU A 157 -15.34 9.35 -3.37
C GLU A 157 -15.52 7.85 -3.65
N LYS A 158 -14.44 7.09 -3.59
CA LYS A 158 -14.44 5.64 -3.88
C LYS A 158 -14.82 4.75 -2.69
N VAL A 159 -14.99 5.31 -1.48
CA VAL A 159 -15.32 4.56 -0.27
C VAL A 159 -16.66 5.07 0.29
N GLY A 160 -16.62 6.06 1.18
CA GLY A 160 -17.83 6.60 1.82
C GLY A 160 -18.74 7.32 0.87
N GLY A 161 -18.21 7.98 -0.16
CA GLY A 161 -18.99 8.60 -1.23
C GLY A 161 -19.88 7.60 -2.00
N GLN A 162 -19.52 6.31 -2.02
CA GLN A 162 -20.35 5.27 -2.62
C GLN A 162 -21.61 4.98 -1.80
N LEU A 163 -21.56 5.17 -0.48
CA LEU A 163 -22.70 4.93 0.41
C LEU A 163 -23.90 5.85 0.11
N ASN A 164 -23.62 7.02 -0.45
CA ASN A 164 -24.63 8.02 -0.80
C ASN A 164 -25.01 8.00 -2.29
N LYS A 165 -24.43 7.11 -3.08
CA LYS A 165 -24.78 7.00 -4.50
C LYS A 165 -26.17 6.43 -4.66
N ASN A 166 -26.95 7.12 -5.49
CA ASN A 166 -28.23 6.58 -5.94
C ASN A 166 -28.00 5.37 -6.86
N THR A 167 -28.60 4.24 -6.49
CA THR A 167 -28.55 2.98 -7.25
C THR A 167 -29.94 2.64 -7.78
N PRO A 168 -30.32 3.15 -8.96
CA PRO A 168 -31.69 3.04 -9.48
C PRO A 168 -32.20 1.59 -9.53
N TYR A 169 -31.34 0.64 -9.88
CA TYR A 169 -31.70 -0.78 -9.97
C TYR A 169 -32.00 -1.46 -8.62
N LEU A 170 -31.69 -0.81 -7.51
CA LEU A 170 -32.01 -1.30 -6.15
C LEU A 170 -33.16 -0.51 -5.49
N THR A 171 -33.66 0.53 -6.12
CA THR A 171 -34.63 1.45 -5.52
C THR A 171 -35.91 0.71 -5.08
N ASP A 172 -36.47 -0.14 -5.93
CA ASP A 172 -37.71 -0.88 -5.62
C ASP A 172 -37.49 -1.86 -4.46
N LEU A 173 -36.33 -2.54 -4.44
CA LEU A 173 -35.94 -3.43 -3.36
C LEU A 173 -35.85 -2.68 -2.02
N PHE A 174 -35.15 -1.55 -2.01
CA PHE A 174 -35.01 -0.73 -0.80
C PHE A 174 -36.33 -0.15 -0.32
N GLN A 175 -37.21 0.28 -1.22
CA GLN A 175 -38.56 0.77 -0.84
C GLN A 175 -39.38 -0.35 -0.21
N THR A 176 -39.36 -1.54 -0.76
CA THR A 176 -40.09 -2.70 -0.24
C THR A 176 -39.59 -3.09 1.15
N ILE A 177 -38.28 -3.19 1.36
CA ILE A 177 -37.69 -3.52 2.66
C ILE A 177 -37.96 -2.39 3.67
N SER A 178 -37.78 -1.14 3.26
CA SER A 178 -37.97 0.02 4.14
C SER A 178 -39.38 0.13 4.68
N LYS A 179 -40.38 -0.10 3.82
CA LYS A 179 -41.82 -0.02 4.18
C LYS A 179 -42.34 -1.24 4.95
N SER A 180 -41.57 -2.31 5.02
CA SER A 180 -41.97 -3.51 5.75
C SER A 180 -42.03 -3.26 7.27
N SER A 181 -42.84 -4.05 7.98
CA SER A 181 -42.97 -4.00 9.44
C SER A 181 -41.81 -4.74 10.18
N LEU A 182 -40.79 -5.14 9.46
CA LEU A 182 -39.60 -5.85 10.00
C LEU A 182 -38.79 -4.98 10.95
N THR A 183 -38.19 -5.60 11.93
CA THR A 183 -37.20 -4.97 12.81
C THR A 183 -35.97 -4.50 12.03
N LYS A 184 -35.17 -3.63 12.60
CA LYS A 184 -33.93 -3.14 11.97
C LYS A 184 -32.98 -4.28 11.55
N MET A 185 -32.85 -5.32 12.36
CA MET A 185 -32.00 -6.47 12.08
C MET A 185 -32.56 -7.34 10.94
N GLU A 186 -33.86 -7.56 10.93
CA GLU A 186 -34.52 -8.30 9.85
C GLU A 186 -34.45 -7.56 8.51
N LYS A 187 -34.59 -6.22 8.52
CA LYS A 187 -34.37 -5.39 7.32
C LYS A 187 -32.95 -5.51 6.80
N LEU A 188 -31.95 -5.50 7.69
CA LEU A 188 -30.56 -5.69 7.32
C LEU A 188 -30.32 -7.07 6.67
N ASN A 189 -30.85 -8.12 7.30
CA ASN A 189 -30.74 -9.47 6.77
C ASN A 189 -31.44 -9.64 5.42
N ALA A 190 -32.64 -9.06 5.27
CA ALA A 190 -33.37 -9.06 4.00
C ALA A 190 -32.61 -8.35 2.88
N ALA A 191 -32.01 -7.18 3.17
CA ALA A 191 -31.19 -6.45 2.23
C ALA A 191 -29.94 -7.25 1.85
N TYR A 192 -29.25 -7.84 2.82
CA TYR A 192 -28.07 -8.66 2.60
C TYR A 192 -28.37 -9.89 1.71
N THR A 193 -29.41 -10.65 2.04
CA THR A 193 -29.84 -11.83 1.25
C THR A 193 -30.24 -11.45 -0.18
N ALA A 194 -30.94 -10.33 -0.34
CA ALA A 194 -31.37 -9.86 -1.65
C ALA A 194 -30.18 -9.42 -2.53
N ILE A 195 -29.15 -8.79 -1.94
CA ILE A 195 -27.91 -8.45 -2.66
C ILE A 195 -27.15 -9.73 -3.00
N GLN A 196 -26.98 -10.63 -2.04
CA GLN A 196 -26.29 -11.89 -2.22
C GLN A 196 -26.89 -12.73 -3.37
N SER A 197 -28.22 -12.76 -3.49
CA SER A 197 -28.92 -13.50 -4.57
C SER A 197 -28.67 -12.93 -5.98
N LYS A 198 -28.22 -11.65 -6.07
CA LYS A 198 -27.97 -10.95 -7.34
C LYS A 198 -26.49 -10.86 -7.71
N MET A 199 -25.61 -11.26 -6.80
CA MET A 199 -24.16 -11.24 -7.04
C MET A 199 -23.64 -12.65 -7.26
N SER A 200 -22.79 -12.80 -8.25
CA SER A 200 -21.99 -14.00 -8.47
C SER A 200 -20.51 -13.64 -8.42
N TRP A 201 -19.71 -14.53 -7.87
CA TRP A 201 -18.26 -14.39 -7.89
C TRP A 201 -17.74 -14.62 -9.31
N ASP A 202 -16.94 -13.69 -9.83
CA ASP A 202 -16.35 -13.74 -11.18
C ASP A 202 -14.95 -14.37 -11.22
N GLU A 203 -14.49 -14.92 -10.07
CA GLU A 203 -13.17 -15.55 -9.91
C GLU A 203 -11.98 -14.58 -10.05
N ILE A 204 -12.21 -13.29 -10.24
CA ILE A 204 -11.16 -12.28 -10.36
C ILE A 204 -10.88 -11.70 -8.96
N LYS A 205 -9.62 -11.79 -8.54
CA LYS A 205 -9.13 -11.05 -7.37
C LYS A 205 -8.65 -9.68 -7.87
N SER A 206 -9.36 -8.63 -7.55
CA SER A 206 -8.94 -7.25 -7.80
C SER A 206 -8.02 -6.74 -6.69
#